data_28c55ee401b9c0e6e4a0d45381fa1c57
#
_entry.id   28c55ee401b9c0e6e4a0d45381fa1c57
#
_cell.length_a   1.000
_cell.length_b   1.000
_cell.length_c   1.000
_cell.angle_alpha   90.00
_cell.angle_beta   90.00
_cell.angle_gamma   90.00
#
_symmetry.space_group_name_H-M   'P 1'
#
loop_
_entity.id
_entity.type
_entity.pdbx_description
1 polymer ?
#
loop_
_entity_poly.entity_id
_entity_poly.type
_entity_poly.pdbx_seq_one_letter_code
_entity_poly.pdbx_strand_id
1 'polypeptide(L)'
;MCIRDRNKPGLEILVDDSWHPIDTPQSTVVCNVGDMLERFTNNRLPSVLHRVTTPSDAVKGSSRYSIPFFLHPNPDWLIETLPSCIDDEHPDLYPEGIMADDFLQQRLYEIKLL
;
A
#
# COMPACT_ATOMS: atom_id res chain seq x y z
N MET A 1 -5.19 4.07 -1.58
CA MET A 1 -5.24 5.53 -1.87
C MET A 1 -5.60 6.28 -0.59
N CYS A 2 -4.85 7.28 -0.22
CA CYS A 2 -5.16 8.12 0.94
C CYS A 2 -5.42 9.55 0.48
N ILE A 3 -6.59 10.10 0.78
CA ILE A 3 -6.89 11.52 0.59
C ILE A 3 -6.46 12.23 1.87
N ARG A 4 -5.56 13.20 1.74
CA ARG A 4 -4.92 13.87 2.87
C ARG A 4 -5.50 15.26 3.11
N ASP A 5 -5.59 15.64 4.39
CA ASP A 5 -5.93 17.00 4.79
C ASP A 5 -4.86 18.01 4.33
N ARG A 6 -5.32 19.14 3.81
CA ARG A 6 -4.50 20.22 3.27
C ARG A 6 -3.58 20.78 4.36
N ASN A 7 -2.30 20.90 4.10
CA ASN A 7 -1.30 21.62 4.89
C ASN A 7 -0.68 20.92 6.12
N LYS A 8 -0.83 19.60 6.32
CA LYS A 8 -0.14 18.93 7.43
C LYS A 8 0.69 17.74 6.93
N PRO A 9 2.01 17.77 7.09
CA PRO A 9 2.89 16.64 6.81
C PRO A 9 2.58 15.45 7.72
N GLY A 10 3.04 14.27 7.41
CA GLY A 10 2.94 13.12 8.30
C GLY A 10 2.80 11.77 7.61
N LEU A 11 2.59 11.72 6.28
CA LEU A 11 2.76 10.47 5.54
C LEU A 11 4.24 10.30 5.21
N GLU A 12 4.79 9.16 5.56
CA GLU A 12 6.16 8.77 5.25
C GLU A 12 6.19 7.38 4.64
N ILE A 13 7.12 7.15 3.74
CA ILE A 13 7.44 5.86 3.14
C ILE A 13 8.82 5.40 3.57
N LEU A 14 8.99 4.09 3.66
CA LEU A 14 10.27 3.46 3.95
C LEU A 14 10.98 3.11 2.63
N VAL A 15 12.13 3.73 2.39
CA VAL A 15 12.99 3.44 1.24
C VAL A 15 14.42 3.30 1.77
N ASP A 16 15.12 2.24 1.41
CA ASP A 16 16.49 1.97 1.81
C ASP A 16 16.74 2.17 3.33
N ASP A 17 15.88 1.54 4.15
CA ASP A 17 15.88 1.61 5.61
C ASP A 17 15.73 3.03 6.20
N SER A 18 15.31 3.99 5.38
CA SER A 18 15.10 5.38 5.78
C SER A 18 13.66 5.83 5.53
N TRP A 19 13.10 6.59 6.47
CA TRP A 19 11.77 7.16 6.33
C TRP A 19 11.82 8.49 5.59
N HIS A 20 11.09 8.56 4.47
CA HIS A 20 11.01 9.75 3.64
C HIS A 20 9.61 10.36 3.70
N PRO A 21 9.49 11.66 4.02
CA PRO A 21 8.20 12.32 4.01
C PRO A 21 7.65 12.46 2.59
N ILE A 22 6.35 12.19 2.45
CA ILE A 22 5.62 12.43 1.21
C ILE A 22 4.99 13.81 1.27
N ASP A 23 5.52 14.71 0.50
CA ASP A 23 4.92 16.03 0.29
C ASP A 23 3.98 16.00 -0.91
N THR A 24 2.73 16.36 -0.69
CA THR A 24 1.70 16.29 -1.73
C THR A 24 1.17 17.67 -2.03
N PRO A 25 1.25 18.14 -3.29
CA PRO A 25 0.59 19.37 -3.71
C PRO A 25 -0.91 19.36 -3.40
N GLN A 26 -1.49 20.54 -3.32
CA GLN A 26 -2.95 20.67 -3.15
C GLN A 26 -3.69 19.98 -4.31
N SER A 27 -4.83 19.39 -4.02
CA SER A 27 -5.69 18.74 -5.02
C SER A 27 -5.09 17.49 -5.68
N THR A 28 -4.14 16.85 -5.03
CA THR A 28 -3.58 15.57 -5.46
C THR A 28 -4.09 14.42 -4.60
N VAL A 29 -4.07 13.24 -5.21
CA VAL A 29 -4.35 11.96 -4.56
C VAL A 29 -3.07 11.15 -4.52
N VAL A 30 -2.71 10.63 -3.36
CA VAL A 30 -1.59 9.70 -3.24
C VAL A 30 -2.10 8.29 -3.45
N CYS A 31 -1.53 7.58 -4.42
CA CYS A 31 -1.81 6.17 -4.64
C CYS A 31 -0.61 5.35 -4.22
N ASN A 32 -0.84 4.36 -3.35
CA ASN A 32 0.16 3.38 -2.97
C ASN A 32 -0.16 2.05 -3.65
N VAL A 33 0.87 1.39 -4.15
CA VAL A 33 0.80 -0.01 -4.54
C VAL A 33 0.56 -0.84 -3.27
N GLY A 34 -0.41 -1.73 -3.31
CA GLY A 34 -0.68 -2.66 -2.21
C GLY A 34 -0.21 -4.07 -2.55
N ASP A 35 -0.17 -4.95 -1.55
CA ASP A 35 0.38 -6.30 -1.62
C ASP A 35 -0.29 -7.18 -2.69
N MET A 36 -1.59 -6.97 -2.98
CA MET A 36 -2.26 -7.70 -4.05
C MET A 36 -1.70 -7.32 -5.43
N LEU A 37 -1.45 -6.03 -5.67
CA LEU A 37 -0.89 -5.56 -6.94
C LEU A 37 0.59 -5.95 -7.07
N GLU A 38 1.34 -5.93 -5.97
CA GLU A 38 2.70 -6.45 -5.92
C GLU A 38 2.74 -7.93 -6.36
N ARG A 39 1.85 -8.77 -5.77
CA ARG A 39 1.73 -10.18 -6.13
C ARG A 39 1.33 -10.38 -7.59
N PHE A 40 0.32 -9.65 -8.09
CA PHE A 40 -0.09 -9.69 -9.49
C PHE A 40 1.07 -9.40 -10.45
N THR A 41 1.91 -8.46 -10.09
CA THR A 41 2.99 -7.98 -10.96
C THR A 41 4.34 -8.65 -10.70
N ASN A 42 4.35 -9.78 -9.97
CA ASN A 42 5.59 -10.50 -9.67
C ASN A 42 6.67 -9.58 -9.04
N ASN A 43 6.25 -8.74 -8.10
CA ASN A 43 7.06 -7.71 -7.44
C ASN A 43 7.64 -6.62 -8.38
N ARG A 44 7.19 -6.54 -9.64
CA ARG A 44 7.59 -5.42 -10.52
C ARG A 44 7.08 -4.06 -10.04
N LEU A 45 5.93 -4.06 -9.36
CA LEU A 45 5.39 -2.91 -8.65
C LEU A 45 5.38 -3.23 -7.14
N PRO A 46 6.43 -2.89 -6.40
CA PRO A 46 6.54 -3.26 -5.00
C PRO A 46 5.55 -2.49 -4.12
N SER A 47 4.98 -3.18 -3.15
CA SER A 47 4.26 -2.57 -2.04
C SER A 47 5.28 -1.95 -1.07
N VAL A 48 5.12 -0.67 -0.78
CA VAL A 48 6.05 0.08 0.06
C VAL A 48 5.44 0.32 1.43
N LEU A 49 6.20 0.00 2.48
CA LEU A 49 5.82 0.33 3.84
C LEU A 49 5.64 1.84 4.00
N HIS A 50 4.53 2.23 4.60
CA HIS A 50 4.22 3.62 4.88
C HIS A 50 3.67 3.77 6.29
N ARG A 51 3.86 4.93 6.85
CA ARG A 51 3.35 5.28 8.18
C ARG A 51 2.81 6.70 8.22
N VAL A 52 2.00 6.96 9.23
CA VAL A 52 1.54 8.31 9.55
C VAL A 52 2.22 8.74 10.85
N THR A 53 2.97 9.81 10.78
CA THR A 53 3.62 10.42 11.95
C THR A 53 2.91 11.70 12.37
N THR A 54 2.99 12.00 13.67
CA THR A 54 2.57 13.30 14.19
C THR A 54 3.81 14.18 14.24
N PRO A 55 3.88 15.29 13.48
CA PRO A 55 5.01 16.21 13.58
C PRO A 55 5.20 16.69 15.01
N SER A 56 6.47 16.85 15.45
CA SER A 56 6.82 17.32 16.78
C SER A 56 6.25 18.71 17.10
N ASP A 57 6.06 19.52 16.06
CA ASP A 57 5.54 20.89 16.13
C ASP A 57 4.01 20.97 15.90
N ALA A 58 3.34 19.81 15.93
CA ALA A 58 1.88 19.80 15.81
C ALA A 58 1.28 20.61 16.95
N VAL A 59 0.62 21.69 16.59
CA VAL A 59 -0.12 22.53 17.55
C VAL A 59 -1.12 21.64 18.28
N LYS A 60 -0.93 21.49 19.59
CA LYS A 60 -1.84 20.72 20.45
C LYS A 60 -3.25 21.24 20.24
N GLY A 61 -4.16 20.37 19.83
CA GLY A 61 -5.58 20.70 19.60
C GLY A 61 -5.99 20.86 18.12
N SER A 62 -5.08 20.66 17.15
CA SER A 62 -5.48 20.65 15.74
C SER A 62 -5.85 19.24 15.29
N SER A 63 -7.08 19.05 14.79
CA SER A 63 -7.53 17.80 14.20
C SER A 63 -6.94 17.61 12.81
N ARG A 64 -6.67 16.35 12.44
CA ARG A 64 -6.25 15.93 11.12
C ARG A 64 -7.17 14.81 10.65
N TYR A 65 -7.66 14.91 9.44
CA TYR A 65 -8.50 13.90 8.82
C TYR A 65 -7.76 13.29 7.62
N SER A 66 -7.88 11.98 7.46
CA SER A 66 -7.47 11.25 6.26
C SER A 66 -8.56 10.26 5.90
N ILE A 67 -8.80 10.10 4.62
CA ILE A 67 -9.79 9.16 4.10
C ILE A 67 -9.03 8.16 3.21
N PRO A 68 -8.66 6.98 3.74
CA PRO A 68 -8.09 5.93 2.92
C PRO A 68 -9.20 5.28 2.08
N PHE A 69 -8.87 4.96 0.85
CA PHE A 69 -9.71 4.15 -0.02
C PHE A 69 -8.90 2.94 -0.48
N PHE A 70 -9.40 1.75 -0.19
CA PHE A 70 -8.77 0.50 -0.57
C PHE A 70 -9.48 -0.05 -1.81
N LEU A 71 -8.72 -0.22 -2.90
CA LEU A 71 -9.19 -0.87 -4.11
C LEU A 71 -8.71 -2.32 -4.10
N HIS A 72 -9.65 -3.25 -4.06
CA HIS A 72 -9.40 -4.69 -4.09
C HIS A 72 -10.09 -5.33 -5.29
N PRO A 73 -9.58 -6.46 -5.83
CA PRO A 73 -10.38 -7.35 -6.66
C PRO A 73 -11.62 -7.83 -5.91
N ASN A 74 -12.58 -8.38 -6.64
CA ASN A 74 -13.69 -9.07 -5.99
C ASN A 74 -13.16 -10.22 -5.09
N PRO A 75 -13.84 -10.56 -3.99
CA PRO A 75 -13.41 -11.61 -3.06
C PRO A 75 -13.13 -12.96 -3.70
N ASP A 76 -13.91 -13.30 -4.72
CA ASP A 76 -13.84 -14.54 -5.51
C ASP A 76 -12.88 -14.45 -6.71
N TRP A 77 -12.08 -13.40 -6.81
CA TRP A 77 -11.06 -13.26 -7.84
C TRP A 77 -9.80 -14.03 -7.46
N LEU A 78 -9.31 -14.85 -8.39
CA LEU A 78 -8.03 -15.54 -8.23
C LEU A 78 -6.87 -14.59 -8.58
N ILE A 79 -5.99 -14.35 -7.62
CA ILE A 79 -4.77 -13.58 -7.81
C ILE A 79 -3.68 -14.52 -8.29
N GLU A 80 -3.37 -14.44 -9.57
CA GLU A 80 -2.26 -15.14 -10.23
C GLU A 80 -1.28 -14.13 -10.79
N THR A 81 -0.01 -14.51 -10.88
CA THR A 81 1.00 -13.67 -11.50
C THR A 81 0.67 -13.40 -12.97
N LEU A 82 0.71 -12.13 -13.37
CA LEU A 82 0.48 -11.77 -14.76
C LEU A 82 1.58 -12.37 -15.66
N PRO A 83 1.24 -13.11 -16.72
CA PRO A 83 2.23 -13.72 -17.62
C PRO A 83 3.22 -12.70 -18.21
N SER A 84 2.79 -11.46 -18.42
CA SER A 84 3.65 -10.37 -18.88
C SER A 84 4.70 -9.91 -17.86
N CYS A 85 4.61 -10.37 -16.62
CA CYS A 85 5.55 -10.07 -15.55
C CYS A 85 6.53 -11.22 -15.27
N ILE A 86 6.45 -12.30 -16.04
CA ILE A 86 7.32 -13.47 -15.93
C ILE A 86 8.21 -13.53 -17.15
N ASP A 87 9.52 -13.70 -16.96
CA ASP A 87 10.51 -13.95 -18.00
C ASP A 87 11.70 -14.72 -17.42
N ASP A 88 12.73 -14.98 -18.24
CA ASP A 88 13.91 -15.74 -17.82
C ASP A 88 14.69 -15.08 -16.68
N GLU A 89 14.65 -13.76 -16.57
CA GLU A 89 15.31 -12.99 -15.51
C GLU A 89 14.41 -12.82 -14.27
N HIS A 90 13.10 -12.98 -14.44
CA HIS A 90 12.09 -12.82 -13.38
C HIS A 90 11.16 -14.05 -13.37
N PRO A 91 11.62 -15.16 -12.79
CA PRO A 91 10.77 -16.34 -12.65
C PRO A 91 9.55 -16.04 -11.78
N ASP A 92 8.50 -16.82 -11.95
CA ASP A 92 7.27 -16.67 -11.17
C ASP A 92 7.54 -16.90 -9.67
N LEU A 93 7.36 -15.85 -8.89
CA LEU A 93 7.53 -15.88 -7.42
C LEU A 93 6.30 -16.45 -6.72
N TYR A 94 5.16 -16.52 -7.39
CA TYR A 94 3.88 -16.90 -6.83
C TYR A 94 3.15 -17.93 -7.70
N PRO A 95 3.76 -19.11 -7.94
CA PRO A 95 3.22 -20.10 -8.87
C PRO A 95 1.84 -20.65 -8.44
N GLU A 96 1.51 -20.49 -7.16
CA GLU A 96 0.18 -20.84 -6.64
C GLU A 96 -0.68 -19.59 -6.57
N GLY A 97 -1.81 -19.60 -7.26
CA GLY A 97 -2.82 -18.57 -7.14
C GLY A 97 -3.44 -18.54 -5.74
N ILE A 98 -3.97 -17.41 -5.34
CA ILE A 98 -4.69 -17.25 -4.08
C ILE A 98 -5.97 -16.45 -4.31
N MET A 99 -7.07 -16.82 -3.67
CA MET A 99 -8.28 -16.02 -3.74
C MET A 99 -8.07 -14.68 -3.04
N ALA A 100 -8.65 -13.62 -3.60
CA ALA A 100 -8.47 -12.27 -3.07
C ALA A 100 -8.94 -12.15 -1.61
N ASP A 101 -10.04 -12.82 -1.25
CA ASP A 101 -10.52 -12.85 0.12
C ASP A 101 -9.55 -13.58 1.06
N ASP A 102 -9.07 -14.75 0.67
CA ASP A 102 -8.12 -15.51 1.48
C ASP A 102 -6.82 -14.70 1.72
N PHE A 103 -6.34 -14.03 0.69
CA PHE A 103 -5.16 -13.17 0.82
C PHE A 103 -5.42 -11.99 1.75
N LEU A 104 -6.58 -11.35 1.66
CA LEU A 104 -6.97 -10.26 2.56
C LEU A 104 -7.05 -10.75 4.01
N GLN A 105 -7.70 -11.88 4.27
CA GLN A 105 -7.80 -12.47 5.60
C GLN A 105 -6.41 -12.78 6.18
N GLN A 106 -5.52 -13.36 5.37
CA GLN A 106 -4.15 -13.62 5.77
C GLN A 106 -3.44 -12.32 6.19
N ARG A 107 -3.55 -11.25 5.41
CA ARG A 107 -2.93 -9.96 5.73
C ARG A 107 -3.50 -9.32 6.99
N LEU A 108 -4.81 -9.35 7.16
CA LEU A 108 -5.46 -8.82 8.37
C LEU A 108 -5.03 -9.57 9.63
N TYR A 109 -4.86 -10.89 9.54
CA TYR A 109 -4.34 -11.69 10.64
C TYR A 109 -2.89 -11.33 10.98
N GLU A 110 -2.01 -11.19 9.98
CA GLU A 110 -0.59 -10.84 10.17
C GLU A 110 -0.42 -9.48 10.87
N ILE A 111 -1.27 -8.50 10.56
CA ILE A 111 -1.25 -7.18 11.19
C ILE A 111 -2.11 -7.09 12.47
N LYS A 112 -2.64 -8.22 12.92
CA LYS A 112 -3.42 -8.36 14.17
C LYS A 112 -4.70 -7.49 14.19
N LEU A 113 -5.40 -7.43 13.09
CA LEU A 113 -6.73 -6.82 12.98
C LEU A 113 -7.87 -7.86 13.01
N LEU A 114 -7.54 -9.14 12.99
CA LEU A 114 -8.41 -10.30 13.22
C LEU A 114 -7.83 -11.19 14.29
#